data_1a89f87b5e81d842a4e308f28479fe06
#
_entry.id   1a89f87b5e81d842a4e308f28479fe06
#
_cell.length_a   1.000
_cell.length_b   1.000
_cell.length_c   1.000
_cell.angle_alpha   90.00
_cell.angle_beta   90.00
_cell.angle_gamma   90.00
#
_symmetry.space_group_name_H-M   'P 1'
#
loop_
_entity.id
_entity.type
_entity.pdbx_description
1 polymer ?
#
loop_
_entity_poly.entity_id
_entity_poly.type
_entity_poly.pdbx_seq_one_letter_code
_entity_poly.pdbx_strand_id
1 'polypeptide(L)'
;MRSEDGVVLGEKVQPLERVGVYVPAGTAPLVSTVYMTVLPAKLAGVKEIIIACPPNKDGNIDPHILVVADLLKVDAIYKIGGAQAIAALAYGTKTVPKVDKIVGPGNIYVTEAKRQVFGIVDIDMLAGPTELVVIANNFTPLNFLIADLQSQAEHFKGLSILVTTSKYLARAVKKQVKSGYIVMAKNLDEAVDISNRIAPEHLQIMVKNPRTLLKKIKHAGAIFIGPYSPAVVGDYIAGPSHVLPTGGTARFSSGLSACDFIKVSHIISYSKKTLQDVYGQIERIATLEGMVKHLESVKVRL
;
A
#
# COMPACT_ATOMS: atom_id res chain seq x y z
N MET A 1 -4.51 -14.67 23.84
CA MET A 1 -5.78 -15.13 24.49
C MET A 1 -5.86 -14.49 25.86
N ARG A 2 -7.02 -13.97 26.22
CA ARG A 2 -7.35 -13.49 27.57
C ARG A 2 -8.48 -14.37 28.10
N SER A 3 -8.36 -14.84 29.34
CA SER A 3 -9.39 -15.66 30.01
C SER A 3 -9.80 -14.95 31.31
N GLU A 4 -11.09 -14.72 31.51
CA GLU A 4 -11.64 -14.07 32.68
C GLU A 4 -13.05 -14.63 32.91
N ASP A 5 -13.35 -15.10 34.13
CA ASP A 5 -14.68 -15.54 34.59
C ASP A 5 -15.43 -16.49 33.63
N GLY A 6 -14.72 -17.46 33.03
CA GLY A 6 -15.33 -18.42 32.12
C GLY A 6 -15.53 -17.92 30.69
N VAL A 7 -14.95 -16.76 30.33
CA VAL A 7 -14.85 -16.25 28.95
C VAL A 7 -13.41 -16.35 28.48
N VAL A 8 -13.19 -16.91 27.30
CA VAL A 8 -11.92 -16.87 26.61
C VAL A 8 -12.08 -16.06 25.33
N LEU A 9 -11.33 -14.97 25.24
CA LEU A 9 -11.24 -14.14 24.04
C LEU A 9 -9.83 -14.18 23.49
N GLY A 10 -9.71 -14.27 22.18
CA GLY A 10 -8.41 -14.32 21.53
C GLY A 10 -8.47 -14.00 20.04
N GLU A 11 -7.29 -13.92 19.46
CA GLU A 11 -7.10 -13.73 18.04
C GLU A 11 -6.20 -14.84 17.48
N LYS A 12 -6.59 -15.33 16.30
CA LYS A 12 -5.80 -16.25 15.50
C LYS A 12 -5.33 -15.50 14.27
N VAL A 13 -4.04 -15.15 14.25
CA VAL A 13 -3.37 -14.53 13.11
C VAL A 13 -2.89 -15.60 12.16
N GLN A 14 -3.20 -15.48 10.89
CA GLN A 14 -2.83 -16.46 9.85
C GLN A 14 -2.43 -15.73 8.57
N PRO A 15 -1.38 -16.19 7.86
CA PRO A 15 -1.08 -15.72 6.53
C PRO A 15 -2.19 -16.07 5.53
N LEU A 16 -2.25 -15.34 4.43
CA LEU A 16 -2.98 -15.76 3.23
C LEU A 16 -2.33 -17.04 2.67
N GLU A 17 -3.10 -17.84 1.97
CA GLU A 17 -2.58 -19.11 1.43
C GLU A 17 -1.81 -18.87 0.13
N ARG A 18 -2.38 -18.10 -0.80
CA ARG A 18 -1.78 -17.82 -2.11
C ARG A 18 -1.92 -16.35 -2.48
N VAL A 19 -0.84 -15.76 -2.97
CA VAL A 19 -0.79 -14.36 -3.39
C VAL A 19 -0.31 -14.26 -4.84
N GLY A 20 -1.00 -13.43 -5.63
CA GLY A 20 -0.62 -13.07 -6.98
C GLY A 20 0.08 -11.72 -7.00
N VAL A 21 1.30 -11.69 -7.52
CA VAL A 21 2.07 -10.45 -7.71
C VAL A 21 2.02 -10.07 -9.18
N TYR A 22 1.51 -8.90 -9.48
CA TYR A 22 1.57 -8.33 -10.82
C TYR A 22 2.84 -7.49 -10.96
N VAL A 23 3.72 -7.89 -11.88
CA VAL A 23 4.98 -7.18 -12.17
C VAL A 23 4.86 -6.55 -13.56
N PRO A 24 4.79 -5.22 -13.68
CA PRO A 24 4.75 -4.57 -14.99
C PRO A 24 6.12 -4.66 -15.67
N ALA A 25 6.12 -4.93 -17.00
CA ALA A 25 7.30 -5.03 -17.83
C ALA A 25 7.10 -4.41 -19.23
N GLY A 26 6.22 -3.39 -19.34
CA GLY A 26 5.86 -2.82 -20.64
C GLY A 26 6.93 -1.95 -21.28
N THR A 27 7.50 -1.00 -20.54
CA THR A 27 8.53 -0.05 -21.01
C THR A 27 9.91 -0.34 -20.44
N ALA A 28 9.96 -0.83 -19.20
CA ALA A 28 11.17 -1.27 -18.51
C ALA A 28 10.84 -2.40 -17.54
N PRO A 29 11.78 -3.33 -17.28
CA PRO A 29 11.57 -4.37 -16.27
C PRO A 29 11.63 -3.74 -14.88
N LEU A 30 10.50 -3.72 -14.16
CA LEU A 30 10.45 -3.22 -12.79
C LEU A 30 10.89 -4.32 -11.81
N VAL A 31 12.17 -4.60 -11.79
CA VAL A 31 12.79 -5.62 -10.93
C VAL A 31 12.52 -5.35 -9.45
N SER A 32 12.55 -4.07 -9.05
CA SER A 32 12.25 -3.65 -7.69
C SER A 32 10.84 -4.06 -7.23
N THR A 33 9.86 -4.06 -8.12
CA THR A 33 8.51 -4.52 -7.79
C THR A 33 8.49 -5.98 -7.31
N VAL A 34 9.38 -6.83 -7.84
CA VAL A 34 9.45 -8.24 -7.42
C VAL A 34 9.80 -8.33 -5.93
N TYR A 35 10.92 -7.76 -5.50
CA TYR A 35 11.32 -7.89 -4.09
C TYR A 35 10.48 -7.04 -3.15
N MET A 36 9.99 -5.88 -3.58
CA MET A 36 9.15 -5.00 -2.77
C MET A 36 7.75 -5.57 -2.49
N THR A 37 7.30 -6.54 -3.27
CA THR A 37 6.01 -7.23 -3.06
C THR A 37 6.17 -8.64 -2.50
N VAL A 38 7.17 -9.38 -2.97
CA VAL A 38 7.39 -10.77 -2.55
C VAL A 38 7.95 -10.87 -1.13
N LEU A 39 8.90 -10.00 -0.75
CA LEU A 39 9.50 -10.06 0.59
C LEU A 39 8.47 -9.86 1.71
N PRO A 40 7.60 -8.84 1.70
CA PRO A 40 6.59 -8.71 2.75
C PRO A 40 5.60 -9.89 2.78
N ALA A 41 5.24 -10.48 1.64
CA ALA A 41 4.41 -11.67 1.58
C ALA A 41 5.10 -12.89 2.22
N LYS A 42 6.39 -13.11 1.93
CA LYS A 42 7.19 -14.17 2.56
C LYS A 42 7.37 -13.96 4.06
N LEU A 43 7.65 -12.74 4.49
CA LEU A 43 7.76 -12.40 5.91
C LEU A 43 6.46 -12.65 6.68
N ALA A 44 5.32 -12.42 6.03
CA ALA A 44 4.00 -12.77 6.59
C ALA A 44 3.75 -14.28 6.68
N GLY A 45 4.53 -15.09 5.97
CA GLY A 45 4.38 -16.55 5.95
C GLY A 45 3.44 -17.09 4.86
N VAL A 46 3.20 -16.32 3.79
CA VAL A 46 2.42 -16.77 2.62
C VAL A 46 3.11 -18.00 2.01
N LYS A 47 2.35 -19.07 1.80
CA LYS A 47 2.90 -20.37 1.35
C LYS A 47 3.19 -20.40 -0.14
N GLU A 48 2.33 -19.77 -0.94
CA GLU A 48 2.44 -19.80 -2.40
C GLU A 48 2.35 -18.39 -2.95
N ILE A 49 3.42 -17.96 -3.63
CA ILE A 49 3.53 -16.64 -4.26
C ILE A 49 3.77 -16.83 -5.74
N ILE A 50 2.84 -16.35 -6.55
CA ILE A 50 2.92 -16.46 -8.01
C ILE A 50 3.04 -15.08 -8.64
N ILE A 51 3.80 -14.98 -9.71
CA ILE A 51 3.98 -13.74 -10.47
C ILE A 51 3.22 -13.82 -11.79
N ALA A 52 2.48 -12.77 -12.12
CA ALA A 52 2.01 -12.48 -13.47
C ALA A 52 2.80 -11.30 -14.04
N CYS A 53 3.50 -11.53 -15.14
CA CYS A 53 4.36 -10.54 -15.79
C CYS A 53 4.17 -10.60 -17.30
N PRO A 54 3.89 -9.47 -17.99
CA PRO A 54 3.77 -9.47 -19.43
C PRO A 54 5.11 -9.88 -20.07
N PRO A 55 5.09 -10.77 -21.06
CA PRO A 55 6.29 -11.12 -21.80
C PRO A 55 6.77 -9.95 -22.68
N ASN A 56 8.06 -9.96 -23.00
CA ASN A 56 8.65 -9.09 -24.01
C ASN A 56 8.20 -9.50 -25.43
N LYS A 57 8.73 -8.82 -26.46
CA LYS A 57 8.38 -9.09 -27.87
C LYS A 57 8.75 -10.50 -28.33
N ASP A 58 9.74 -11.13 -27.69
CA ASP A 58 10.21 -12.48 -27.99
C ASP A 58 9.46 -13.56 -27.20
N GLY A 59 8.42 -13.18 -26.47
CA GLY A 59 7.63 -14.08 -25.63
C GLY A 59 8.32 -14.51 -24.34
N ASN A 60 9.38 -13.81 -23.91
CA ASN A 60 10.15 -14.13 -22.71
C ASN A 60 9.95 -13.10 -21.61
N ILE A 61 10.17 -13.53 -20.35
CA ILE A 61 10.27 -12.63 -19.20
C ILE A 61 11.72 -12.10 -19.15
N ASP A 62 11.86 -10.85 -18.75
CA ASP A 62 13.17 -10.23 -18.57
C ASP A 62 14.04 -11.04 -17.59
N PRO A 63 15.31 -11.33 -17.96
CA PRO A 63 16.20 -12.17 -17.15
C PRO A 63 16.40 -11.65 -15.72
N HIS A 64 16.44 -10.32 -15.51
CA HIS A 64 16.61 -9.75 -14.17
C HIS A 64 15.41 -10.03 -13.27
N ILE A 65 14.19 -10.02 -13.83
CA ILE A 65 12.97 -10.43 -13.09
C ILE A 65 13.08 -11.91 -12.70
N LEU A 66 13.53 -12.78 -13.62
CA LEU A 66 13.70 -14.21 -13.36
C LEU A 66 14.72 -14.48 -12.25
N VAL A 67 15.87 -13.80 -12.30
CA VAL A 67 16.92 -13.94 -11.28
C VAL A 67 16.41 -13.55 -9.89
N VAL A 68 15.73 -12.40 -9.75
CA VAL A 68 15.21 -11.96 -8.46
C VAL A 68 14.07 -12.86 -7.97
N ALA A 69 13.21 -13.32 -8.87
CA ALA A 69 12.14 -14.26 -8.52
C ALA A 69 12.71 -15.61 -8.04
N ASP A 70 13.78 -16.12 -8.68
CA ASP A 70 14.48 -17.34 -8.22
C ASP A 70 15.18 -17.13 -6.88
N LEU A 71 15.89 -16.02 -6.67
CA LEU A 71 16.51 -15.68 -5.38
C LEU A 71 15.47 -15.64 -4.25
N LEU A 72 14.29 -15.14 -4.53
CA LEU A 72 13.18 -15.07 -3.59
C LEU A 72 12.35 -16.36 -3.53
N LYS A 73 12.70 -17.39 -4.32
CA LYS A 73 11.96 -18.65 -4.37
C LYS A 73 10.47 -18.44 -4.58
N VAL A 74 10.12 -17.70 -5.65
CA VAL A 74 8.75 -17.55 -6.13
C VAL A 74 8.30 -18.88 -6.72
N ASP A 75 7.06 -19.28 -6.46
CA ASP A 75 6.58 -20.63 -6.80
C ASP A 75 6.29 -20.78 -8.30
N ALA A 76 5.78 -19.74 -8.96
CA ALA A 76 5.51 -19.76 -10.41
C ALA A 76 5.51 -18.36 -11.01
N ILE A 77 5.85 -18.29 -12.30
CA ILE A 77 5.76 -17.07 -13.11
C ILE A 77 4.90 -17.35 -14.34
N TYR A 78 3.84 -16.57 -14.52
CA TYR A 78 2.95 -16.64 -15.68
C TYR A 78 3.24 -15.50 -16.65
N LYS A 79 3.47 -15.84 -17.92
CA LYS A 79 3.74 -14.90 -19.00
C LYS A 79 2.44 -14.25 -19.48
N ILE A 80 1.81 -13.45 -18.61
CA ILE A 80 0.53 -12.80 -18.90
C ILE A 80 0.52 -11.40 -18.27
N GLY A 81 -0.01 -10.41 -18.97
CA GLY A 81 -0.12 -9.02 -18.49
C GLY A 81 -1.50 -8.44 -18.71
N GLY A 82 -1.69 -7.17 -18.28
CA GLY A 82 -2.93 -6.43 -18.47
C GLY A 82 -4.10 -6.92 -17.61
N ALA A 83 -5.31 -6.49 -17.97
CA ALA A 83 -6.54 -6.82 -17.24
C ALA A 83 -6.80 -8.34 -17.20
N GLN A 84 -6.45 -9.07 -18.26
CA GLN A 84 -6.61 -10.53 -18.33
C GLN A 84 -5.75 -11.28 -17.32
N ALA A 85 -4.57 -10.74 -16.95
CA ALA A 85 -3.75 -11.31 -15.88
C ALA A 85 -4.46 -11.18 -14.52
N ILE A 86 -5.05 -10.02 -14.25
CA ILE A 86 -5.81 -9.76 -13.03
C ILE A 86 -7.03 -10.68 -12.95
N ALA A 87 -7.77 -10.83 -14.05
CA ALA A 87 -8.92 -11.75 -14.12
C ALA A 87 -8.49 -13.21 -13.91
N ALA A 88 -7.38 -13.65 -14.55
CA ALA A 88 -6.87 -15.00 -14.38
C ALA A 88 -6.46 -15.30 -12.92
N LEU A 89 -5.82 -14.36 -12.24
CA LEU A 89 -5.47 -14.47 -10.82
C LEU A 89 -6.70 -14.48 -9.92
N ALA A 90 -7.70 -13.65 -10.22
CA ALA A 90 -8.90 -13.50 -9.39
C ALA A 90 -9.84 -14.71 -9.46
N TYR A 91 -10.07 -15.25 -10.65
CA TYR A 91 -11.03 -16.34 -10.87
C TYR A 91 -10.39 -17.72 -10.98
N GLY A 92 -9.11 -17.78 -11.30
CA GLY A 92 -8.44 -19.01 -11.69
C GLY A 92 -8.75 -19.42 -13.13
N THR A 93 -7.86 -20.22 -13.70
CA THR A 93 -8.02 -20.87 -15.01
C THR A 93 -7.54 -22.31 -14.91
N LYS A 94 -7.50 -23.05 -16.02
CA LYS A 94 -6.90 -24.40 -16.03
C LYS A 94 -5.42 -24.41 -15.67
N THR A 95 -4.71 -23.29 -15.90
CA THR A 95 -3.25 -23.19 -15.72
C THR A 95 -2.82 -22.18 -14.66
N VAL A 96 -3.60 -21.12 -14.44
CA VAL A 96 -3.33 -20.09 -13.41
C VAL A 96 -4.23 -20.37 -12.21
N PRO A 97 -3.70 -20.67 -11.02
CA PRO A 97 -4.52 -20.89 -9.85
C PRO A 97 -5.14 -19.57 -9.36
N LYS A 98 -6.34 -19.67 -8.76
CA LYS A 98 -6.96 -18.55 -8.05
C LYS A 98 -6.11 -18.15 -6.85
N VAL A 99 -6.00 -16.84 -6.58
CA VAL A 99 -5.27 -16.28 -5.44
C VAL A 99 -6.21 -15.63 -4.42
N ASP A 100 -5.73 -15.41 -3.20
CA ASP A 100 -6.47 -14.72 -2.13
C ASP A 100 -6.31 -13.20 -2.24
N LYS A 101 -5.15 -12.73 -2.72
CA LYS A 101 -4.83 -11.31 -2.88
C LYS A 101 -3.97 -11.08 -4.12
N ILE A 102 -4.22 -9.96 -4.80
CA ILE A 102 -3.42 -9.47 -5.93
C ILE A 102 -2.71 -8.18 -5.51
N VAL A 103 -1.38 -8.16 -5.61
CA VAL A 103 -0.55 -7.00 -5.28
C VAL A 103 0.32 -6.58 -6.45
N GLY A 104 0.81 -5.36 -6.41
CA GLY A 104 1.71 -4.79 -7.41
C GLY A 104 1.06 -3.72 -8.28
N PRO A 105 1.86 -2.73 -8.73
CA PRO A 105 1.40 -1.62 -9.57
C PRO A 105 1.09 -2.07 -11.00
N GLY A 106 0.32 -1.27 -11.71
CA GLY A 106 0.03 -1.51 -13.12
C GLY A 106 -0.48 -0.26 -13.83
N ASN A 107 -0.74 -0.38 -15.11
CA ASN A 107 -1.36 0.71 -15.88
C ASN A 107 -2.86 0.85 -15.52
N ILE A 108 -3.51 1.86 -16.12
CA ILE A 108 -4.93 2.16 -15.87
C ILE A 108 -5.86 0.95 -16.08
N TYR A 109 -5.56 0.06 -17.04
CA TYR A 109 -6.36 -1.14 -17.30
C TYR A 109 -6.18 -2.18 -16.19
N VAL A 110 -4.97 -2.33 -15.66
CA VAL A 110 -4.68 -3.21 -14.52
C VAL A 110 -5.36 -2.67 -13.26
N THR A 111 -5.27 -1.37 -13.01
CA THR A 111 -5.92 -0.71 -11.87
C THR A 111 -7.44 -0.87 -11.94
N GLU A 112 -8.04 -0.66 -13.12
CA GLU A 112 -9.47 -0.83 -13.31
C GLU A 112 -9.90 -2.30 -13.15
N ALA A 113 -9.12 -3.25 -13.67
CA ALA A 113 -9.38 -4.67 -13.47
C ALA A 113 -9.31 -5.05 -11.98
N LYS A 114 -8.32 -4.55 -11.23
CA LYS A 114 -8.24 -4.76 -9.77
C LYS A 114 -9.48 -4.22 -9.07
N ARG A 115 -9.95 -3.04 -9.44
CA ARG A 115 -11.17 -2.45 -8.89
C ARG A 115 -12.40 -3.34 -9.12
N GLN A 116 -12.52 -3.94 -10.31
CA GLN A 116 -13.66 -4.79 -10.65
C GLN A 116 -13.67 -6.16 -9.97
N VAL A 117 -12.50 -6.71 -9.66
CA VAL A 117 -12.38 -8.01 -8.98
C VAL A 117 -12.33 -7.90 -7.45
N PHE A 118 -12.23 -6.71 -6.90
CA PHE A 118 -12.24 -6.49 -5.46
C PHE A 118 -13.54 -7.03 -4.85
N GLY A 119 -13.41 -7.84 -3.80
CA GLY A 119 -14.52 -8.59 -3.19
C GLY A 119 -14.62 -10.04 -3.66
N ILE A 120 -14.08 -10.39 -4.83
CA ILE A 120 -13.86 -11.78 -5.28
C ILE A 120 -12.47 -12.25 -4.87
N VAL A 121 -11.52 -11.34 -4.94
CA VAL A 121 -10.14 -11.44 -4.47
C VAL A 121 -9.80 -10.11 -3.77
N ASP A 122 -8.93 -10.14 -2.78
CA ASP A 122 -8.44 -8.90 -2.18
C ASP A 122 -7.33 -8.26 -3.05
N ILE A 123 -7.13 -6.96 -2.89
CA ILE A 123 -6.09 -6.20 -3.60
C ILE A 123 -5.27 -5.36 -2.62
N ASP A 124 -4.06 -4.95 -3.01
CA ASP A 124 -3.26 -3.99 -2.24
C ASP A 124 -3.89 -2.58 -2.27
N MET A 125 -3.99 -2.00 -3.47
CA MET A 125 -4.54 -0.66 -3.67
C MET A 125 -4.90 -0.41 -5.14
N LEU A 126 -5.60 0.70 -5.39
CA LEU A 126 -5.85 1.24 -6.72
C LEU A 126 -4.79 2.32 -7.01
N ALA A 127 -3.66 1.92 -7.59
CA ALA A 127 -2.55 2.81 -7.88
C ALA A 127 -2.89 3.76 -9.06
N GLY A 128 -2.65 5.05 -8.84
CA GLY A 128 -2.63 6.10 -9.85
C GLY A 128 -1.20 6.46 -10.28
N PRO A 129 -1.02 7.59 -10.96
CA PRO A 129 0.31 8.15 -11.23
C PRO A 129 1.07 8.43 -9.94
N THR A 130 2.38 8.24 -9.95
CA THR A 130 3.25 8.53 -8.81
C THR A 130 3.33 10.02 -8.49
N GLU A 131 3.48 10.35 -7.22
CA GLU A 131 3.45 11.73 -6.72
C GLU A 131 4.59 11.99 -5.74
N LEU A 132 5.27 13.13 -5.91
CA LEU A 132 6.25 13.64 -4.98
C LEU A 132 5.86 15.05 -4.52
N VAL A 133 5.68 15.26 -3.23
CA VAL A 133 5.61 16.58 -2.61
C VAL A 133 6.91 16.86 -1.87
N VAL A 134 7.54 17.99 -2.13
CA VAL A 134 8.72 18.45 -1.40
C VAL A 134 8.39 19.71 -0.61
N ILE A 135 8.51 19.64 0.72
CA ILE A 135 8.46 20.84 1.58
C ILE A 135 9.88 21.38 1.74
N ALA A 136 10.11 22.59 1.26
CA ALA A 136 11.43 23.20 1.20
C ALA A 136 11.42 24.67 1.67
N ASN A 137 12.56 25.14 2.20
CA ASN A 137 12.78 26.53 2.55
C ASN A 137 14.22 26.98 2.19
N ASN A 138 14.66 28.15 2.62
CA ASN A 138 15.97 28.71 2.29
C ASN A 138 17.17 27.84 2.74
N PHE A 139 16.98 26.83 3.60
CA PHE A 139 18.01 25.89 3.99
C PHE A 139 18.17 24.72 3.03
N THR A 140 17.24 24.54 2.10
CA THR A 140 17.24 23.44 1.14
C THR A 140 18.32 23.66 0.08
N PRO A 141 19.25 22.72 -0.14
CA PRO A 141 20.19 22.79 -1.25
C PRO A 141 19.45 22.76 -2.59
N LEU A 142 19.62 23.80 -3.40
CA LEU A 142 18.86 23.96 -4.65
C LEU A 142 19.11 22.83 -5.64
N ASN A 143 20.35 22.36 -5.76
CA ASN A 143 20.73 21.27 -6.66
C ASN A 143 20.07 19.94 -6.27
N PHE A 144 19.93 19.65 -4.97
CA PHE A 144 19.24 18.46 -4.50
C PHE A 144 17.74 18.52 -4.83
N LEU A 145 17.13 19.65 -4.51
CA LEU A 145 15.71 19.89 -4.80
C LEU A 145 15.39 19.75 -6.29
N ILE A 146 16.23 20.29 -7.17
CA ILE A 146 16.03 20.20 -8.62
C ILE A 146 16.16 18.74 -9.07
N ALA A 147 17.20 18.02 -8.61
CA ALA A 147 17.42 16.64 -8.97
C ALA A 147 16.24 15.74 -8.56
N ASP A 148 15.71 15.92 -7.34
CA ASP A 148 14.58 15.13 -6.85
C ASP A 148 13.27 15.43 -7.64
N LEU A 149 13.01 16.70 -7.94
CA LEU A 149 11.84 17.05 -8.75
C LEU A 149 11.97 16.58 -10.21
N GLN A 150 13.18 16.51 -10.75
CA GLN A 150 13.45 15.98 -12.09
C GLN A 150 13.36 14.47 -12.14
N SER A 151 13.85 13.75 -11.14
CA SER A 151 13.73 12.28 -11.07
C SER A 151 12.26 11.83 -11.07
N GLN A 152 11.40 12.59 -10.39
CA GLN A 152 9.95 12.33 -10.41
C GLN A 152 9.35 12.50 -11.82
N ALA A 153 9.92 13.40 -12.63
CA ALA A 153 9.45 13.66 -14.00
C ALA A 153 9.82 12.55 -15.00
N GLU A 154 10.69 11.59 -14.64
CA GLU A 154 10.99 10.40 -15.45
C GLU A 154 9.84 9.40 -15.46
N HIS A 155 9.00 9.40 -14.42
CA HIS A 155 7.83 8.55 -14.37
C HIS A 155 6.72 9.05 -15.32
N PHE A 156 6.10 8.13 -16.03
CA PHE A 156 4.98 8.45 -16.93
C PHE A 156 3.83 9.11 -16.14
N LYS A 157 3.50 10.36 -16.47
CA LYS A 157 2.53 11.20 -15.75
C LYS A 157 2.88 11.43 -14.27
N GLY A 158 4.14 11.25 -13.87
CA GLY A 158 4.59 11.54 -12.51
C GLY A 158 4.32 13.01 -12.14
N LEU A 159 3.81 13.21 -10.93
CA LEU A 159 3.46 14.54 -10.42
C LEU A 159 4.51 14.99 -9.39
N SER A 160 5.18 16.10 -9.65
CA SER A 160 6.09 16.75 -8.72
C SER A 160 5.51 18.08 -8.22
N ILE A 161 5.52 18.29 -6.90
CA ILE A 161 4.98 19.48 -6.26
C ILE A 161 6.00 20.04 -5.27
N LEU A 162 6.47 21.24 -5.50
CA LEU A 162 7.24 22.01 -4.54
C LEU A 162 6.30 22.86 -3.68
N VAL A 163 6.30 22.65 -2.38
CA VAL A 163 5.65 23.53 -1.39
C VAL A 163 6.74 24.29 -0.64
N THR A 164 6.83 25.60 -0.82
CA THR A 164 7.97 26.36 -0.29
C THR A 164 7.60 27.72 0.28
N THR A 165 8.33 28.15 1.31
CA THR A 165 8.30 29.52 1.84
C THR A 165 9.32 30.43 1.17
N SER A 166 10.18 29.89 0.29
CA SER A 166 11.28 30.62 -0.35
C SER A 166 10.94 31.06 -1.77
N LYS A 167 10.79 32.38 -1.97
CA LYS A 167 10.65 32.98 -3.30
C LYS A 167 11.85 32.69 -4.20
N TYR A 168 13.05 32.55 -3.62
CA TYR A 168 14.26 32.21 -4.36
C TYR A 168 14.16 30.80 -4.96
N LEU A 169 13.86 29.79 -4.13
CA LEU A 169 13.70 28.40 -4.60
C LEU A 169 12.58 28.29 -5.65
N ALA A 170 11.44 28.93 -5.42
CA ALA A 170 10.34 28.92 -6.37
C ALA A 170 10.75 29.44 -7.75
N ARG A 171 11.49 30.56 -7.81
CA ARG A 171 11.98 31.13 -9.07
C ARG A 171 13.03 30.25 -9.74
N ALA A 172 13.95 29.68 -8.96
CA ALA A 172 15.03 28.82 -9.47
C ALA A 172 14.47 27.50 -10.04
N VAL A 173 13.56 26.85 -9.32
CA VAL A 173 12.89 25.61 -9.76
C VAL A 173 12.06 25.86 -11.02
N LYS A 174 11.30 26.97 -11.09
CA LYS A 174 10.51 27.33 -12.28
C LYS A 174 11.36 27.44 -13.56
N LYS A 175 12.64 27.82 -13.44
CA LYS A 175 13.56 27.95 -14.60
C LYS A 175 14.10 26.60 -15.06
N GLN A 176 14.21 25.61 -14.19
CA GLN A 176 14.97 24.37 -14.43
C GLN A 176 14.10 23.11 -14.48
N VAL A 177 12.94 23.11 -13.82
CA VAL A 177 11.99 21.99 -13.82
C VAL A 177 10.83 22.33 -14.75
N LYS A 178 10.69 21.55 -15.82
CA LYS A 178 9.73 21.82 -16.90
C LYS A 178 8.29 21.40 -16.58
N SER A 179 8.11 20.45 -15.65
CA SER A 179 6.81 19.88 -15.29
C SER A 179 6.61 19.89 -13.77
N GLY A 180 5.35 19.97 -13.33
CA GLY A 180 5.00 19.97 -11.91
C GLY A 180 4.42 21.31 -11.44
N TYR A 181 4.21 21.42 -10.14
CA TYR A 181 3.59 22.58 -9.50
C TYR A 181 4.49 23.20 -8.45
N ILE A 182 4.39 24.52 -8.30
CA ILE A 182 5.05 25.27 -7.25
C ILE A 182 3.98 26.00 -6.44
N VAL A 183 3.91 25.70 -5.16
CA VAL A 183 2.97 26.31 -4.22
C VAL A 183 3.74 27.14 -3.20
N MET A 184 3.42 28.43 -3.13
CA MET A 184 3.99 29.31 -2.11
C MET A 184 3.20 29.19 -0.82
N ALA A 185 3.88 28.86 0.27
CA ALA A 185 3.33 28.85 1.62
C ALA A 185 3.85 30.05 2.42
N LYS A 186 3.04 30.62 3.31
CA LYS A 186 3.41 31.74 4.18
C LYS A 186 4.42 31.32 5.24
N ASN A 187 4.29 30.10 5.73
CA ASN A 187 5.15 29.49 6.74
C ASN A 187 5.15 27.96 6.59
N LEU A 188 5.94 27.26 7.43
CA LEU A 188 6.05 25.80 7.39
C LEU A 188 4.78 25.10 7.86
N ASP A 189 3.97 25.71 8.70
CA ASP A 189 2.69 25.12 9.15
C ASP A 189 1.69 25.07 8.00
N GLU A 190 1.56 26.15 7.24
CA GLU A 190 0.75 26.16 6.01
C GLU A 190 1.28 25.17 4.97
N ALA A 191 2.62 25.03 4.85
CA ALA A 191 3.21 24.03 3.96
C ALA A 191 2.83 22.59 4.35
N VAL A 192 2.79 22.29 5.64
CA VAL A 192 2.31 21.01 6.18
C VAL A 192 0.81 20.82 5.90
N ASP A 193 -0.01 21.84 6.12
CA ASP A 193 -1.45 21.78 5.86
C ASP A 193 -1.74 21.53 4.37
N ILE A 194 -1.00 22.17 3.47
CA ILE A 194 -1.09 21.92 2.04
C ILE A 194 -0.72 20.48 1.72
N SER A 195 0.39 19.97 2.26
CA SER A 195 0.82 18.58 2.08
C SER A 195 -0.23 17.59 2.61
N ASN A 196 -0.78 17.82 3.80
CA ASN A 196 -1.85 16.98 4.37
C ASN A 196 -3.12 17.00 3.51
N ARG A 197 -3.44 18.12 2.84
CA ARG A 197 -4.57 18.20 1.92
C ARG A 197 -4.33 17.43 0.64
N ILE A 198 -3.10 17.42 0.12
CA ILE A 198 -2.69 16.62 -1.05
C ILE A 198 -2.68 15.13 -0.67
N ALA A 199 -2.19 14.78 0.52
CA ALA A 199 -1.96 13.41 0.99
C ALA A 199 -1.12 12.59 -0.02
N PRO A 200 0.13 13.01 -0.30
CA PRO A 200 0.93 12.48 -1.39
C PRO A 200 1.44 11.07 -1.13
N GLU A 201 1.79 10.39 -2.21
CA GLU A 201 2.53 9.13 -2.17
C GLU A 201 3.88 9.29 -1.47
N HIS A 202 4.71 10.22 -1.96
CA HIS A 202 6.01 10.55 -1.38
C HIS A 202 5.99 11.97 -0.83
N LEU A 203 6.33 12.14 0.45
CA LEU A 203 6.54 13.43 1.08
C LEU A 203 8.00 13.57 1.47
N GLN A 204 8.72 14.51 0.87
CA GLN A 204 10.09 14.86 1.25
C GLN A 204 10.11 16.18 2.02
N ILE A 205 10.82 16.20 3.16
CA ILE A 205 10.90 17.37 4.03
C ILE A 205 12.35 17.84 4.11
N MET A 206 12.70 18.85 3.31
CA MET A 206 14.03 19.42 3.21
C MET A 206 14.16 20.79 3.90
N VAL A 207 13.96 20.82 5.22
CA VAL A 207 14.10 22.03 6.03
C VAL A 207 15.14 21.82 7.13
N LYS A 208 15.58 22.89 7.80
CA LYS A 208 16.63 22.82 8.84
C LYS A 208 16.33 21.81 9.95
N ASN A 209 15.09 21.79 10.44
CA ASN A 209 14.64 20.90 11.53
C ASN A 209 13.42 20.07 11.08
N PRO A 210 13.58 19.12 10.18
CA PRO A 210 12.45 18.44 9.54
C PRO A 210 11.61 17.60 10.53
N ARG A 211 12.24 17.04 11.58
CA ARG A 211 11.56 16.21 12.59
C ARG A 211 10.51 16.98 13.39
N THR A 212 10.61 18.31 13.50
CA THR A 212 9.60 19.13 14.18
C THR A 212 8.26 19.14 13.46
N LEU A 213 8.27 18.92 12.14
CA LEU A 213 7.06 18.88 11.32
C LEU A 213 6.35 17.52 11.35
N LEU A 214 7.05 16.42 11.69
CA LEU A 214 6.50 15.06 11.69
C LEU A 214 5.21 14.93 12.48
N LYS A 215 5.14 15.54 13.65
CA LYS A 215 3.94 15.48 14.51
C LYS A 215 2.70 16.12 13.88
N LYS A 216 2.90 16.96 12.88
CA LYS A 216 1.84 17.68 12.16
C LYS A 216 1.48 17.00 10.83
N ILE A 217 2.34 16.11 10.31
CA ILE A 217 2.05 15.32 9.11
C ILE A 217 1.04 14.23 9.47
N LYS A 218 -0.07 14.20 8.77
CA LYS A 218 -1.16 13.23 8.97
C LYS A 218 -1.28 12.24 7.82
N HIS A 219 -0.96 12.68 6.61
CA HIS A 219 -1.24 11.93 5.39
C HIS A 219 -0.05 11.97 4.44
N ALA A 220 0.64 10.84 4.30
CA ALA A 220 1.65 10.58 3.28
C ALA A 220 1.87 9.08 3.19
N GLY A 221 2.11 8.56 2.00
CA GLY A 221 2.45 7.15 1.80
C GLY A 221 3.81 6.82 2.40
N ALA A 222 4.83 7.62 2.08
CA ALA A 222 6.16 7.57 2.70
C ALA A 222 6.68 8.99 3.01
N ILE A 223 7.46 9.12 4.10
CA ILE A 223 8.02 10.42 4.54
C ILE A 223 9.54 10.33 4.54
N PHE A 224 10.18 11.18 3.74
CA PHE A 224 11.63 11.28 3.59
C PHE A 224 12.14 12.53 4.31
N ILE A 225 13.11 12.36 5.22
CA ILE A 225 13.49 13.41 6.17
C ILE A 225 14.91 13.86 5.92
N GLY A 226 15.04 15.15 5.60
CA GLY A 226 16.32 15.81 5.41
C GLY A 226 16.87 15.70 3.98
N PRO A 227 18.00 16.38 3.72
CA PRO A 227 18.53 16.52 2.37
C PRO A 227 19.18 15.25 1.79
N TYR A 228 19.50 14.26 2.63
CA TYR A 228 20.15 13.01 2.24
C TYR A 228 19.17 11.82 2.16
N SER A 229 17.88 12.10 2.12
CA SER A 229 16.83 11.09 1.99
C SER A 229 15.96 11.38 0.77
N PRO A 230 16.50 11.26 -0.45
CA PRO A 230 15.68 11.42 -1.65
C PRO A 230 14.64 10.30 -1.74
N ALA A 231 13.49 10.55 -2.39
CA ALA A 231 12.43 9.56 -2.55
C ALA A 231 12.92 8.28 -3.23
N VAL A 232 13.85 8.40 -4.16
CA VAL A 232 14.49 7.29 -4.88
C VAL A 232 15.11 6.22 -3.96
N VAL A 233 15.56 6.59 -2.75
CA VAL A 233 16.04 5.61 -1.76
C VAL A 233 14.91 4.66 -1.35
N GLY A 234 13.69 5.16 -1.25
CA GLY A 234 12.49 4.37 -0.96
C GLY A 234 12.16 3.38 -2.06
N ASP A 235 12.41 3.75 -3.32
CA ASP A 235 12.09 2.91 -4.46
C ASP A 235 12.97 1.64 -4.55
N TYR A 236 14.19 1.69 -3.99
CA TYR A 236 15.16 0.61 -4.19
C TYR A 236 15.69 -0.06 -2.93
N ILE A 237 16.00 0.67 -1.84
CA ILE A 237 16.85 0.11 -0.78
C ILE A 237 16.44 0.46 0.65
N ALA A 238 15.48 1.36 0.88
CA ALA A 238 15.14 1.80 2.24
C ALA A 238 14.50 0.70 3.12
N GLY A 239 14.04 -0.39 2.54
CA GLY A 239 13.41 -1.50 3.26
C GLY A 239 11.88 -1.52 3.18
N PRO A 240 11.14 -0.46 3.56
CA PRO A 240 9.70 -0.41 3.32
C PRO A 240 9.35 -0.55 1.83
N SER A 241 8.20 -1.18 1.54
CA SER A 241 7.77 -1.36 0.17
C SER A 241 7.50 -0.01 -0.52
N HIS A 242 7.87 0.07 -1.80
CA HIS A 242 7.57 1.22 -2.65
C HIS A 242 6.14 1.17 -3.24
N VAL A 243 5.37 0.14 -2.96
CA VAL A 243 3.94 0.10 -3.34
C VAL A 243 3.18 0.94 -2.34
N LEU A 244 2.94 2.18 -2.70
CA LEU A 244 2.42 3.24 -1.84
C LEU A 244 1.07 3.76 -2.35
N PRO A 245 0.22 4.28 -1.45
CA PRO A 245 -1.06 4.87 -1.82
C PRO A 245 -0.85 6.17 -2.62
N THR A 246 -1.53 6.31 -3.76
CA THR A 246 -1.48 7.46 -4.66
C THR A 246 -2.82 8.17 -4.74
N GLY A 247 -2.91 9.32 -5.40
CA GLY A 247 -4.17 10.02 -5.65
C GLY A 247 -4.88 10.49 -4.38
N GLY A 248 -4.11 10.83 -3.34
CA GLY A 248 -4.66 11.28 -2.06
C GLY A 248 -5.17 10.16 -1.15
N THR A 249 -5.02 8.87 -1.53
CA THR A 249 -5.49 7.73 -0.74
C THR A 249 -4.66 7.48 0.52
N ALA A 250 -3.50 8.12 0.67
CA ALA A 250 -2.71 8.11 1.91
C ALA A 250 -3.47 8.67 3.13
N ARG A 251 -4.70 9.20 2.93
CA ARG A 251 -5.62 9.58 4.01
C ARG A 251 -6.17 8.39 4.78
N PHE A 252 -6.29 7.23 4.14
CA PHE A 252 -6.95 6.04 4.70
C PHE A 252 -6.24 4.73 4.31
N SER A 253 -5.21 4.79 3.48
CA SER A 253 -4.40 3.62 3.08
C SER A 253 -2.95 3.81 3.49
N SER A 254 -2.27 2.70 3.75
CA SER A 254 -0.84 2.64 4.02
C SER A 254 -0.08 2.00 2.85
N GLY A 255 1.23 2.14 2.84
CA GLY A 255 2.09 1.37 1.94
C GLY A 255 2.03 -0.12 2.23
N LEU A 256 2.29 -0.94 1.22
CA LEU A 256 2.28 -2.40 1.33
C LEU A 256 3.27 -2.89 2.38
N SER A 257 2.82 -3.76 3.26
CA SER A 257 3.58 -4.31 4.36
C SER A 257 3.27 -5.79 4.59
N ALA A 258 3.98 -6.46 5.50
CA ALA A 258 3.65 -7.83 5.88
C ALA A 258 2.23 -7.98 6.47
N CYS A 259 1.70 -6.91 7.08
CA CYS A 259 0.34 -6.91 7.63
C CYS A 259 -0.75 -7.08 6.56
N ASP A 260 -0.46 -6.73 5.30
CA ASP A 260 -1.41 -6.86 4.20
C ASP A 260 -1.60 -8.30 3.72
N PHE A 261 -0.74 -9.21 4.19
CA PHE A 261 -0.74 -10.63 3.82
C PHE A 261 -1.19 -11.56 4.95
N ILE A 262 -1.73 -11.00 6.03
CA ILE A 262 -2.28 -11.75 7.15
C ILE A 262 -3.77 -11.45 7.33
N LYS A 263 -4.49 -12.42 7.90
CA LYS A 263 -5.87 -12.25 8.34
C LYS A 263 -6.00 -12.64 9.80
N VAL A 264 -6.93 -12.02 10.50
CA VAL A 264 -7.21 -12.25 11.91
C VAL A 264 -8.61 -12.83 12.06
N SER A 265 -8.72 -13.93 12.81
CA SER A 265 -10.01 -14.50 13.22
C SER A 265 -10.15 -14.36 14.73
N HIS A 266 -11.31 -13.91 15.19
CA HIS A 266 -11.60 -13.84 16.62
C HIS A 266 -11.96 -15.22 17.17
N ILE A 267 -11.38 -15.55 18.32
CA ILE A 267 -11.69 -16.76 19.07
C ILE A 267 -12.55 -16.33 20.27
N ILE A 268 -13.73 -16.92 20.38
CA ILE A 268 -14.70 -16.61 21.41
C ILE A 268 -15.18 -17.93 22.04
N SER A 269 -15.00 -18.09 23.37
CA SER A 269 -15.49 -19.24 24.10
C SER A 269 -16.13 -18.80 25.42
N TYR A 270 -17.31 -19.29 25.70
CA TYR A 270 -18.06 -19.01 26.94
C TYR A 270 -18.31 -20.31 27.69
N SER A 271 -18.24 -20.26 29.03
CA SER A 271 -18.77 -21.31 29.87
C SER A 271 -20.30 -21.21 29.94
N LYS A 272 -20.98 -22.33 30.31
CA LYS A 272 -22.42 -22.35 30.52
C LYS A 272 -22.82 -21.27 31.54
N LYS A 273 -22.11 -21.19 32.67
CA LYS A 273 -22.38 -20.22 33.74
C LYS A 273 -22.32 -18.78 33.24
N THR A 274 -21.24 -18.44 32.54
CA THR A 274 -21.07 -17.08 32.03
C THR A 274 -22.12 -16.75 30.95
N LEU A 275 -22.52 -17.74 30.12
CA LEU A 275 -23.59 -17.53 29.16
C LEU A 275 -24.92 -17.23 29.87
N GLN A 276 -25.21 -17.92 31.00
CA GLN A 276 -26.37 -17.64 31.84
C GLN A 276 -26.35 -16.22 32.43
N ASP A 277 -25.17 -15.78 32.90
CA ASP A 277 -24.98 -14.47 33.50
C ASP A 277 -25.24 -13.30 32.51
N VAL A 278 -24.91 -13.50 31.21
CA VAL A 278 -25.10 -12.48 30.16
C VAL A 278 -26.43 -12.63 29.38
N TYR A 279 -27.21 -13.67 29.66
CA TYR A 279 -28.45 -13.95 28.92
C TYR A 279 -29.40 -12.76 28.90
N GLY A 280 -29.62 -12.09 30.03
CA GLY A 280 -30.54 -10.95 30.11
C GLY A 280 -30.14 -9.77 29.21
N GLN A 281 -28.85 -9.53 28.99
CA GLN A 281 -28.38 -8.53 28.04
C GLN A 281 -28.67 -8.93 26.60
N ILE A 282 -28.40 -10.19 26.24
CA ILE A 282 -28.68 -10.73 24.91
C ILE A 282 -30.20 -10.67 24.64
N GLU A 283 -31.04 -11.08 25.59
CA GLU A 283 -32.49 -11.07 25.46
C GLU A 283 -33.03 -9.68 25.13
N ARG A 284 -32.57 -8.66 25.87
CA ARG A 284 -33.01 -7.28 25.64
C ARG A 284 -32.67 -6.82 24.22
N ILE A 285 -31.41 -7.03 23.77
CA ILE A 285 -30.96 -6.54 22.47
C ILE A 285 -31.64 -7.34 21.34
N ALA A 286 -31.64 -8.66 21.44
CA ALA A 286 -32.25 -9.52 20.42
C ALA A 286 -33.76 -9.27 20.27
N THR A 287 -34.46 -8.94 21.40
CA THR A 287 -35.88 -8.58 21.36
C THR A 287 -36.10 -7.24 20.66
N LEU A 288 -35.29 -6.22 20.98
CA LEU A 288 -35.34 -4.91 20.30
C LEU A 288 -35.11 -5.01 18.81
N GLU A 289 -34.21 -5.89 18.40
CA GLU A 289 -33.88 -6.13 16.97
C GLU A 289 -34.84 -7.10 16.27
N GLY A 290 -35.82 -7.68 17.00
CA GLY A 290 -36.76 -8.66 16.47
C GLY A 290 -36.13 -10.02 16.12
N MET A 291 -34.95 -10.34 16.66
CA MET A 291 -34.15 -11.53 16.34
C MET A 291 -34.54 -12.75 17.21
N VAL A 292 -35.76 -13.22 17.07
CA VAL A 292 -36.32 -14.30 17.90
C VAL A 292 -35.48 -15.60 17.82
N LYS A 293 -34.96 -15.95 16.65
CA LYS A 293 -34.13 -17.15 16.48
C LYS A 293 -32.75 -17.04 17.14
N HIS A 294 -32.19 -15.83 17.24
CA HIS A 294 -30.97 -15.58 18.01
C HIS A 294 -31.22 -15.85 19.49
N LEU A 295 -32.35 -15.40 20.02
CA LEU A 295 -32.71 -15.63 21.41
C LEU A 295 -32.95 -17.12 21.72
N GLU A 296 -33.67 -17.83 20.83
CA GLU A 296 -33.85 -19.28 20.94
C GLU A 296 -32.51 -20.03 20.96
N SER A 297 -31.57 -19.60 20.11
CA SER A 297 -30.22 -20.19 20.04
C SER A 297 -29.49 -20.12 21.38
N VAL A 298 -29.68 -19.07 22.17
CA VAL A 298 -29.10 -18.96 23.51
C VAL A 298 -29.91 -19.79 24.49
N LYS A 299 -31.25 -19.67 24.50
CA LYS A 299 -32.15 -20.38 25.43
C LYS A 299 -31.93 -21.88 25.50
N VAL A 300 -31.69 -22.53 24.37
CA VAL A 300 -31.45 -24.00 24.32
C VAL A 300 -30.12 -24.44 24.94
N ARG A 301 -29.24 -23.49 25.33
CA ARG A 301 -27.94 -23.74 25.96
C ARG A 301 -27.91 -23.43 27.47
N LEU A 302 -28.96 -22.84 27.98
CA LEU A 302 -29.08 -22.52 29.41
C LEU A 302 -29.55 -23.73 30.20
#